data_4753aba0115a3b8830283935a80180d1
#
_entry.id   4753aba0115a3b8830283935a80180d1
#
_cell.length_a   1.000
_cell.length_b   1.000
_cell.length_c   1.000
_cell.angle_alpha   90.00
_cell.angle_beta   90.00
_cell.angle_gamma   90.00
#
_symmetry.space_group_name_H-M   'P 1'
#
loop_
_entity.id
_entity.type
_entity.pdbx_description
1 polymer ?
#
loop_
_entity_poly.entity_id
_entity_poly.type
_entity_poly.pdbx_seq_one_letter_code
_entity_poly.pdbx_strand_id
1 'polypeptide(L)'
;MGKDTGLYHRNRAILRERTKRTGAPCYYCGAPFYWGRNTAHPLSFTADHVIPRAAGGSDRMGNLVPAHMQCNRAKSDRIASPVTRRTRTATRMW
;
A
#
# COMPACT_ATOMS: atom_id res chain seq x y z
N MET A 1 -15.59 -13.94 1.83
CA MET A 1 -14.64 -14.17 1.51
C MET A 1 -14.18 -14.10 0.14
N GLY A 2 -14.42 -15.00 -0.72
CA GLY A 2 -13.89 -14.97 -2.03
C GLY A 2 -14.30 -13.76 -2.80
N LYS A 3 -15.44 -13.25 -2.55
CA LYS A 3 -15.90 -12.12 -3.28
C LYS A 3 -15.10 -10.90 -3.00
N ASP A 4 -14.59 -10.75 -1.82
CA ASP A 4 -13.80 -9.60 -1.50
C ASP A 4 -12.49 -9.66 -2.24
N THR A 5 -11.98 -10.85 -2.45
CA THR A 5 -10.73 -11.03 -3.16
C THR A 5 -10.89 -10.56 -4.61
N GLY A 6 -12.02 -10.83 -5.21
CA GLY A 6 -12.25 -10.40 -6.59
C GLY A 6 -12.24 -8.88 -6.73
N LEU A 7 -12.87 -8.18 -5.81
CA LEU A 7 -12.91 -6.74 -5.87
C LEU A 7 -11.51 -6.16 -5.66
N TYR A 8 -10.79 -6.70 -4.71
CA TYR A 8 -9.44 -6.23 -4.45
C TYR A 8 -8.55 -6.41 -5.68
N HIS A 9 -8.58 -7.58 -6.29
CA HIS A 9 -7.73 -7.83 -7.45
C HIS A 9 -8.08 -6.91 -8.61
N ARG A 10 -9.34 -6.67 -8.83
CA ARG A 10 -9.75 -5.78 -9.89
C ARG A 10 -9.29 -4.37 -9.63
N ASN A 11 -9.51 -3.87 -8.43
CA ASN A 11 -9.14 -2.51 -8.10
C ASN A 11 -7.63 -2.33 -8.03
N ARG A 12 -6.93 -3.37 -7.60
CA ARG A 12 -5.48 -3.33 -7.59
C ARG A 12 -4.94 -3.18 -9.01
N ALA A 13 -5.51 -3.92 -9.95
CA ALA A 13 -5.06 -3.85 -11.33
C ALA A 13 -5.33 -2.46 -11.92
N ILE A 14 -6.47 -1.89 -11.61
CA ILE A 14 -6.79 -0.55 -12.09
C ILE A 14 -5.85 0.48 -11.51
N LEU A 15 -5.59 0.38 -10.22
CA LEU A 15 -4.71 1.30 -9.55
C LEU A 15 -3.28 1.18 -10.09
N ARG A 16 -2.84 -0.05 -10.34
CA ARG A 16 -1.50 -0.28 -10.84
C ARG A 16 -1.33 0.37 -12.22
N GLU A 17 -2.30 0.16 -13.09
CA GLU A 17 -2.24 0.74 -14.41
C GLU A 17 -2.25 2.26 -14.35
N ARG A 18 -3.09 2.80 -13.52
CA ARG A 18 -3.18 4.24 -13.37
C ARG A 18 -1.88 4.82 -12.84
N THR A 19 -1.31 4.19 -11.82
CA THR A 19 -0.08 4.64 -11.21
C THR A 19 1.07 4.60 -12.21
N LYS A 20 1.14 3.53 -12.99
CA LYS A 20 2.21 3.38 -13.96
C LYS A 20 2.06 4.43 -15.07
N ARG A 21 0.85 4.64 -15.52
CA ARG A 21 0.61 5.59 -16.60
C ARG A 21 0.85 7.04 -16.19
N THR A 22 0.47 7.40 -15.00
CA THR A 22 0.58 8.78 -14.56
C THR A 22 1.92 9.08 -13.89
N GLY A 23 2.67 8.05 -13.53
CA GLY A 23 3.92 8.26 -12.82
C GLY A 23 3.71 8.67 -11.37
N ALA A 24 2.55 8.37 -10.80
CA ALA A 24 2.27 8.74 -9.43
C ALA A 24 3.26 8.08 -8.47
N PRO A 25 3.69 8.80 -7.44
CA PRO A 25 4.68 8.28 -6.50
C PRO A 25 4.03 7.46 -5.38
N CYS A 26 4.88 6.84 -4.57
CA CYS A 26 4.42 6.10 -3.41
C CYS A 26 3.65 7.04 -2.48
N TYR A 27 2.53 6.57 -1.98
CA TYR A 27 1.68 7.36 -1.10
C TYR A 27 2.40 7.74 0.20
N TYR A 28 3.29 6.86 0.67
CA TYR A 28 3.94 7.10 1.96
C TYR A 28 5.26 7.85 1.88
N CYS A 29 6.12 7.52 0.93
CA CYS A 29 7.43 8.15 0.88
C CYS A 29 7.64 9.11 -0.29
N GLY A 30 6.74 9.10 -1.24
CA GLY A 30 6.81 10.04 -2.35
C GLY A 30 7.84 9.72 -3.44
N ALA A 31 8.48 8.57 -3.38
CA ALA A 31 9.46 8.21 -4.39
C ALA A 31 8.82 7.39 -5.50
N PRO A 32 9.41 7.38 -6.69
CA PRO A 32 8.83 6.63 -7.81
C PRO A 32 8.92 5.13 -7.61
N PHE A 33 8.11 4.40 -8.37
CA PHE A 33 8.06 2.96 -8.29
C PHE A 33 9.02 2.30 -9.25
N TYR A 34 9.44 1.08 -8.88
CA TYR A 34 10.21 0.24 -9.75
C TYR A 34 9.22 -0.58 -10.58
N TRP A 35 9.30 -0.50 -11.90
CA TRP A 35 8.39 -1.21 -12.78
C TRP A 35 9.06 -2.32 -13.57
N GLY A 36 10.21 -2.79 -13.11
CA GLY A 36 10.94 -3.84 -13.82
C GLY A 36 10.36 -5.22 -13.53
N ARG A 37 11.11 -6.23 -13.91
CA ARG A 37 10.63 -7.60 -13.81
C ARG A 37 10.71 -8.23 -12.44
N ASN A 38 11.54 -7.67 -11.57
CA ASN A 38 11.71 -8.25 -10.25
C ASN A 38 10.55 -7.81 -9.35
N THR A 39 9.53 -8.64 -9.26
CA THR A 39 8.36 -8.29 -8.48
C THR A 39 8.62 -8.30 -6.97
N ALA A 40 9.77 -8.83 -6.56
CA ALA A 40 10.14 -8.79 -5.15
C ALA A 40 10.98 -7.56 -4.80
N HIS A 41 11.18 -6.68 -5.74
CA HIS A 41 11.97 -5.47 -5.51
C HIS A 41 11.31 -4.63 -4.41
N PRO A 42 12.09 -4.11 -3.47
CA PRO A 42 11.48 -3.31 -2.37
C PRO A 42 10.70 -2.10 -2.83
N LEU A 43 11.02 -1.55 -3.99
CA LEU A 43 10.31 -0.39 -4.53
C LEU A 43 9.22 -0.77 -5.52
N SER A 44 8.84 -2.04 -5.56
CA SER A 44 7.79 -2.46 -6.48
C SER A 44 6.43 -2.01 -5.98
N PHE A 45 5.48 -1.96 -6.90
CA PHE A 45 4.14 -1.51 -6.59
C PHE A 45 3.36 -2.51 -5.74
N THR A 46 2.65 -1.98 -4.74
CA THR A 46 1.62 -2.75 -4.04
C THR A 46 0.43 -1.82 -3.87
N ALA A 47 -0.75 -2.41 -3.78
CA ALA A 47 -1.96 -1.65 -3.46
C ALA A 47 -2.21 -1.82 -1.98
N ASP A 48 -2.11 -0.72 -1.25
CA ASP A 48 -2.24 -0.75 0.19
C ASP A 48 -3.59 -0.22 0.65
N HIS A 49 -4.09 -0.77 1.73
CA HIS A 49 -5.35 -0.29 2.33
C HIS A 49 -5.02 0.82 3.32
N VAL A 50 -5.58 2.00 3.08
CA VAL A 50 -5.35 3.10 4.01
C VAL A 50 -5.91 2.71 5.37
N ILE A 51 -7.14 2.17 5.38
CA ILE A 51 -7.69 1.60 6.59
C ILE A 51 -7.55 0.09 6.43
N PRO A 52 -6.79 -0.57 7.31
CA PRO A 52 -6.56 -2.01 7.18
C PRO A 52 -7.85 -2.82 7.22
N ARG A 53 -7.85 -3.95 6.55
CA ARG A 53 -9.03 -4.81 6.57
C ARG A 53 -9.41 -5.20 8.00
N ALA A 54 -8.42 -5.44 8.83
CA ALA A 54 -8.68 -5.81 10.21
C ALA A 54 -9.40 -4.72 10.98
N ALA A 55 -9.29 -3.48 10.52
CA ALA A 55 -9.97 -2.37 11.14
C ALA A 55 -11.22 -1.96 10.37
N GLY A 56 -11.70 -2.83 9.51
CA GLY A 56 -12.92 -2.55 8.76
C GLY A 56 -12.69 -1.89 7.41
N GLY A 57 -11.46 -1.85 6.95
CA GLY A 57 -11.16 -1.20 5.67
C GLY A 57 -11.71 -2.00 4.50
N SER A 58 -12.21 -1.29 3.49
CA SER A 58 -12.78 -1.94 2.32
C SER A 58 -11.75 -2.09 1.22
N ASP A 59 -12.12 -2.85 0.18
CA ASP A 59 -11.28 -3.03 -0.99
C ASP A 59 -11.63 -2.05 -2.09
N ARG A 60 -12.39 -1.02 -1.77
CA ARG A 60 -12.77 -0.03 -2.76
C ARG A 60 -11.62 0.87 -3.13
N MET A 61 -11.71 1.43 -4.33
CA MET A 61 -10.63 2.31 -4.81
C MET A 61 -10.32 3.44 -3.85
N GLY A 62 -11.32 3.96 -3.18
CA GLY A 62 -11.10 5.07 -2.25
C GLY A 62 -10.25 4.70 -1.04
N ASN A 63 -10.11 3.41 -0.76
CA ASN A 63 -9.32 2.95 0.36
C ASN A 63 -8.00 2.31 -0.09
N LEU A 64 -7.69 2.36 -1.37
CA LEU A 64 -6.46 1.75 -1.89
C LEU A 64 -5.54 2.84 -2.41
N VAL A 65 -4.28 2.74 -2.04
CA VAL A 65 -3.29 3.70 -2.50
C VAL A 65 -2.05 2.96 -2.99
N PRO A 66 -1.29 3.56 -3.91
CA PRO A 66 -0.08 2.94 -4.39
C PRO A 66 1.02 3.09 -3.33
N ALA A 67 1.70 2.02 -3.03
CA ALA A 67 2.77 2.04 -2.05
C ALA A 67 3.87 1.08 -2.42
N HIS A 68 5.10 1.41 -2.02
CA HIS A 68 6.21 0.50 -2.24
C HIS A 68 6.02 -0.72 -1.35
N MET A 69 6.51 -1.86 -1.80
CA MET A 69 6.44 -3.07 -1.01
C MET A 69 7.08 -2.85 0.36
N GLN A 70 8.23 -2.20 0.41
CA GLN A 70 8.89 -1.97 1.68
C GLN A 70 8.11 -1.02 2.58
N CYS A 71 7.45 -0.01 2.01
CA CYS A 71 6.67 0.91 2.81
C CYS A 71 5.43 0.23 3.37
N ASN A 72 4.82 -0.63 2.58
CA ASN A 72 3.65 -1.37 3.01
C ASN A 72 4.00 -2.30 4.16
N ARG A 73 5.14 -2.98 4.07
CA ARG A 73 5.57 -3.87 5.14
C ARG A 73 5.86 -3.10 6.41
N ALA A 74 6.52 -1.96 6.29
CA ALA A 74 6.83 -1.15 7.46
C ALA A 74 5.57 -0.67 8.14
N LYS A 75 4.57 -0.30 7.35
CA LYS A 75 3.31 0.13 7.90
C LYS A 75 2.60 -1.00 8.63
N SER A 76 2.62 -2.20 8.05
CA SER A 76 1.97 -3.34 8.67
C SER A 76 2.60 -3.68 10.01
N ASP A 77 3.92 -3.63 10.07
CA ASP A 77 4.61 -3.91 11.31
C ASP A 77 4.24 -2.91 12.39
N ARG A 78 4.18 -1.65 12.02
CA ARG A 78 3.85 -0.63 12.99
C ARG A 78 2.44 -0.76 13.51
N ILE A 79 1.51 -1.07 12.63
CA ILE A 79 0.14 -1.23 13.04
C ILE A 79 -0.03 -2.43 13.94
N ALA A 80 0.74 -3.47 13.73
CA ALA A 80 0.60 -4.68 14.50
C ALA A 80 1.18 -4.54 15.90
N SER A 81 2.02 -3.56 16.15
CA SER A 81 2.68 -3.39 17.42
C SER A 81 2.18 -2.16 18.18
N PRO A 82 1.68 -2.33 19.39
CA PRO A 82 1.24 -1.18 20.17
C PRO A 82 2.39 -0.25 20.51
N VAL A 83 3.55 -0.79 20.69
CA VAL A 83 4.71 0.00 20.99
C VAL A 83 5.04 0.88 19.81
N THR A 84 4.95 0.32 18.65
CA THR A 84 5.23 1.07 17.46
C THR A 84 4.25 2.20 17.31
N ARG A 85 3.04 1.98 17.74
CA ARG A 85 2.05 3.00 17.63
C ARG A 85 2.43 4.23 18.40
N ARG A 86 3.00 4.07 19.55
CA ARG A 86 3.41 5.19 20.29
C ARG A 86 4.52 5.92 19.63
N THR A 87 5.47 5.23 19.12
CA THR A 87 6.55 5.91 18.53
C THR A 87 6.15 6.43 17.21
N ARG A 88 4.99 6.12 16.75
CA ARG A 88 4.57 6.56 15.53
C ARG A 88 4.67 8.01 15.40
N THR A 89 4.75 8.70 16.45
CA THR A 89 4.89 10.09 16.33
C THR A 89 6.13 10.36 15.57
N ALA A 90 7.15 9.61 15.79
CA ALA A 90 8.37 9.87 15.13
C ALA A 90 8.32 9.45 13.71
N THR A 91 7.41 8.61 13.40
CA THR A 91 7.44 8.12 12.07
C THR A 91 6.85 9.02 11.09
N ARG A 92 6.37 10.11 11.52
CA ARG A 92 5.78 10.93 10.61
C ARG A 92 6.81 11.34 9.73
N MET A 93 7.96 11.04 10.01
CA MET A 93 8.96 11.42 9.21
C MET A 93 8.86 10.83 7.90
N TRP A 94 7.95 10.02 7.60
CA TRP A 94 7.92 9.59 6.28
C TRP A 94 7.47 10.52 5.37
#